data_cf76bf7c0635fe6e23d03d2627b8653a
#
_entry.id   cf76bf7c0635fe6e23d03d2627b8653a
#
_cell.length_a   1.000
_cell.length_b   1.000
_cell.length_c   1.000
_cell.angle_alpha   90.00
_cell.angle_beta   90.00
_cell.angle_gamma   90.00
#
_symmetry.space_group_name_H-M   'P 1'
#
loop_
_entity.id
_entity.type
_entity.pdbx_description
1 polymer ?
#
loop_
_entity_poly.entity_id
_entity_poly.type
_entity_poly.pdbx_seq_one_letter_code
_entity_poly.pdbx_strand_id
1 'polypeptide(L)'
;MAKIDIISGFLGAGKTTLIQKLLKEALKGEKVVLIENEFGEIGIDGGFLKDAGIEVTEMNSGCICCSLVGDFGSALKEVVTQYNPDRIIIEPSGVGKLSDVIKAVQGVAEDVELDLNSFVTVADAKKCKMYIKNFGEFYNNQVEYAGSIILSRTGDVAEDKLNESVALLREHNEKAAIITTPWDELSGEQILKVMEDGNDMVKELLEEEEICPVCGGHHDHEHHHDHDHEHHHHDHDEECSCGCGHDHDHDHDHHHDHDEECSCGCGHDHDHHHHHHADEVFTSWGKETPKKYNKEELDTILQKLSKDDSYGMILRSKGILQTEDGSWVQFDLVPGEYEIREGSADYTGRICVIGSKLKEDELEDLFF
;
A
#
# COMPACT_ATOMS: atom_id res chain seq x y z
N MET A 1 18.53 -10.04 -16.15
CA MET A 1 17.12 -9.93 -15.74
C MET A 1 17.09 -9.59 -14.27
N ALA A 2 16.63 -8.40 -13.90
CA ALA A 2 16.60 -7.99 -12.50
C ALA A 2 15.44 -8.67 -11.78
N LYS A 3 15.68 -9.16 -10.54
CA LYS A 3 14.63 -9.75 -9.70
C LYS A 3 13.83 -8.65 -9.02
N ILE A 4 12.49 -8.81 -8.94
CA ILE A 4 11.61 -7.92 -8.17
C ILE A 4 11.02 -8.68 -6.99
N ASP A 5 11.17 -8.09 -5.81
CA ASP A 5 10.54 -8.54 -4.58
C ASP A 5 9.59 -7.46 -4.06
N ILE A 6 8.31 -7.80 -3.87
CA ILE A 6 7.34 -6.91 -3.27
C ILE A 6 7.15 -7.31 -1.80
N ILE A 7 7.51 -6.41 -0.88
CA ILE A 7 7.40 -6.64 0.57
C ILE A 7 6.29 -5.75 1.11
N SER A 8 5.08 -6.28 1.08
CA SER A 8 3.85 -5.68 1.58
C SER A 8 3.63 -5.99 3.06
N GLY A 9 2.58 -5.44 3.61
CA GLY A 9 2.15 -5.65 4.99
C GLY A 9 1.60 -4.37 5.59
N PHE A 10 0.71 -4.51 6.56
CA PHE A 10 -0.01 -3.40 7.15
C PHE A 10 0.92 -2.42 7.89
N LEU A 11 0.39 -1.24 8.25
CA LEU A 11 1.15 -0.20 8.94
C LEU A 11 1.80 -0.72 10.22
N GLY A 12 3.09 -0.46 10.39
CA GLY A 12 3.87 -0.89 11.57
C GLY A 12 4.08 -2.39 11.70
N ALA A 13 3.81 -3.20 10.67
CA ALA A 13 4.03 -4.64 10.68
C ALA A 13 5.52 -5.05 10.75
N GLY A 14 6.45 -4.15 10.40
CA GLY A 14 7.89 -4.40 10.43
C GLY A 14 8.52 -4.62 9.05
N LYS A 15 7.90 -4.14 7.97
CA LYS A 15 8.41 -4.25 6.58
C LYS A 15 9.84 -3.73 6.45
N THR A 16 10.07 -2.48 6.81
CA THR A 16 11.39 -1.84 6.77
C THR A 16 12.43 -2.60 7.60
N THR A 17 12.04 -3.14 8.78
CA THR A 17 12.93 -3.97 9.61
C THR A 17 13.33 -5.27 8.91
N LEU A 18 12.38 -5.92 8.23
CA LEU A 18 12.67 -7.11 7.44
C LEU A 18 13.62 -6.79 6.28
N ILE A 19 13.34 -5.72 5.55
CA ILE A 19 14.18 -5.26 4.43
C ILE A 19 15.60 -5.02 4.90
N GLN A 20 15.80 -4.28 6.01
CA GLN A 20 17.12 -4.03 6.58
C GLN A 20 17.86 -5.33 6.95
N LYS A 21 17.15 -6.33 7.51
CA LYS A 21 17.73 -7.64 7.80
C LYS A 21 18.17 -8.36 6.54
N LEU A 22 17.34 -8.40 5.49
CA LEU A 22 17.67 -9.03 4.21
C LEU A 22 18.89 -8.35 3.56
N LEU A 23 18.91 -7.02 3.50
CA LEU A 23 20.02 -6.25 2.95
C LEU A 23 21.33 -6.52 3.69
N LYS A 24 21.26 -6.62 5.03
CA LYS A 24 22.45 -6.84 5.88
C LYS A 24 22.95 -8.27 5.85
N GLU A 25 22.09 -9.27 5.71
CA GLU A 25 22.43 -10.67 5.94
C GLU A 25 22.43 -11.50 4.65
N ALA A 26 21.48 -11.28 3.72
CA ALA A 26 21.26 -12.12 2.56
C ALA A 26 21.70 -11.50 1.22
N LEU A 27 21.57 -10.17 1.07
CA LEU A 27 21.75 -9.49 -0.22
C LEU A 27 23.09 -8.77 -0.36
N LYS A 28 24.08 -9.17 0.44
CA LYS A 28 25.43 -8.60 0.36
C LYS A 28 26.07 -8.90 -0.99
N GLY A 29 26.46 -7.85 -1.70
CA GLY A 29 27.15 -7.96 -2.99
C GLY A 29 26.20 -7.95 -4.19
N GLU A 30 24.88 -7.98 -3.99
CA GLU A 30 23.91 -7.66 -5.03
C GLU A 30 23.75 -6.14 -5.13
N LYS A 31 23.53 -5.65 -6.34
CA LYS A 31 23.16 -4.26 -6.60
C LYS A 31 21.66 -4.12 -6.42
N VAL A 32 21.25 -3.70 -5.22
CA VAL A 32 19.84 -3.60 -4.85
C VAL A 32 19.37 -2.16 -4.96
N VAL A 33 18.21 -1.95 -5.58
CA VAL A 33 17.45 -0.70 -5.54
C VAL A 33 16.21 -0.93 -4.69
N LEU A 34 15.97 -0.04 -3.74
CA LEU A 34 14.76 -0.04 -2.91
C LEU A 34 13.83 1.09 -3.36
N ILE A 35 12.59 0.74 -3.66
CA ILE A 35 11.51 1.68 -3.98
C ILE A 35 10.54 1.67 -2.80
N GLU A 36 10.49 2.77 -2.07
CA GLU A 36 9.59 2.96 -0.94
C GLU A 36 8.43 3.88 -1.34
N ASN A 37 7.21 3.50 -0.93
CA ASN A 37 6.03 4.32 -1.09
C ASN A 37 5.33 4.47 0.25
N GLU A 38 5.46 5.64 0.88
CA GLU A 38 4.77 5.94 2.12
C GLU A 38 3.44 6.66 1.86
N PHE A 39 2.44 6.30 2.68
CA PHE A 39 1.18 7.03 2.75
C PHE A 39 1.36 8.25 3.66
N GLY A 40 1.15 9.46 3.11
CA GLY A 40 1.25 10.72 3.85
C GLY A 40 2.09 11.77 3.15
N GLU A 41 1.88 13.03 3.48
CA GLU A 41 2.53 14.20 2.85
C GLU A 41 3.98 14.42 3.31
N ILE A 42 4.43 13.73 4.36
CA ILE A 42 5.74 13.96 5.00
C ILE A 42 6.52 12.64 5.07
N GLY A 43 7.49 12.44 4.16
CA GLY A 43 8.42 11.32 4.19
C GLY A 43 9.40 11.43 5.36
N ILE A 44 9.42 10.44 6.24
CA ILE A 44 10.31 10.39 7.43
C ILE A 44 11.34 9.28 7.32
N ASP A 45 11.11 8.22 6.52
CA ASP A 45 11.91 6.99 6.52
C ASP A 45 13.23 7.05 5.74
N GLY A 46 13.39 7.96 4.77
CA GLY A 46 14.59 8.04 3.92
C GLY A 46 15.94 8.28 4.62
N GLY A 47 15.92 8.60 5.92
CA GLY A 47 17.15 8.74 6.72
C GLY A 47 17.74 7.41 7.22
N PHE A 48 16.92 6.35 7.38
CA PHE A 48 17.32 5.11 8.06
C PHE A 48 18.13 4.14 7.20
N LEU A 49 18.02 4.22 5.87
CA LEU A 49 18.62 3.27 4.93
C LEU A 49 19.92 3.76 4.28
N LYS A 50 20.18 5.07 4.32
CA LYS A 50 21.40 5.68 3.76
C LYS A 50 22.72 5.16 4.36
N ASP A 51 22.66 4.68 5.60
CA ASP A 51 23.84 4.16 6.32
C ASP A 51 24.27 2.76 5.85
N ALA A 52 23.44 2.05 5.09
CA ALA A 52 23.75 0.70 4.60
C ALA A 52 24.55 0.66 3.29
N GLY A 53 24.82 1.82 2.66
CA GLY A 53 25.59 1.91 1.40
C GLY A 53 24.79 1.44 0.17
N ILE A 54 23.48 1.43 0.25
CA ILE A 54 22.54 1.00 -0.78
C ILE A 54 21.94 2.24 -1.43
N GLU A 55 21.82 2.20 -2.76
CA GLU A 55 21.10 3.26 -3.49
C GLU A 55 19.62 3.14 -3.20
N VAL A 56 19.09 4.02 -2.32
CA VAL A 56 17.67 4.13 -2.02
C VAL A 56 17.07 5.18 -2.92
N THR A 57 16.16 4.79 -3.77
CA THR A 57 15.36 5.73 -4.56
C THR A 57 14.00 5.87 -3.90
N GLU A 58 13.80 6.99 -3.19
CA GLU A 58 12.50 7.35 -2.64
C GLU A 58 11.63 7.93 -3.74
N MET A 59 10.48 7.33 -3.97
CA MET A 59 9.46 7.88 -4.86
C MET A 59 8.37 8.55 -4.02
N ASN A 60 8.46 9.87 -3.89
CA ASN A 60 7.50 10.70 -3.14
C ASN A 60 6.26 11.08 -3.98
N SER A 61 5.90 10.31 -4.99
CA SER A 61 4.79 10.65 -5.90
C SER A 61 3.54 9.85 -5.56
N GLY A 62 2.76 10.26 -4.57
CA GLY A 62 1.42 9.70 -4.31
C GLY A 62 1.36 8.18 -4.12
N CYS A 63 0.23 7.66 -3.66
CA CYS A 63 0.05 6.20 -3.57
C CYS A 63 0.21 5.52 -4.94
N ILE A 64 1.04 4.47 -5.02
CA ILE A 64 1.12 3.59 -6.21
C ILE A 64 -0.28 3.06 -6.59
N CYS A 65 -1.14 2.87 -5.59
CA CYS A 65 -2.51 2.39 -5.77
C CYS A 65 -3.53 3.44 -6.20
N CYS A 66 -3.25 4.76 -6.07
CA CYS A 66 -4.31 5.76 -6.23
C CYS A 66 -4.22 6.61 -7.49
N SER A 67 -3.10 6.73 -8.14
CA SER A 67 -3.05 7.69 -9.22
C SER A 67 -2.29 7.34 -10.47
N LEU A 68 -1.54 6.29 -10.61
CA LEU A 68 -0.74 6.26 -11.84
C LEU A 68 -0.01 4.93 -12.08
N VAL A 69 -0.71 3.94 -12.59
CA VAL A 69 -0.08 2.79 -13.26
C VAL A 69 0.95 3.28 -14.29
N GLY A 70 0.68 4.40 -14.98
CA GLY A 70 1.59 4.99 -15.98
C GLY A 70 2.85 5.60 -15.40
N ASP A 71 2.77 6.36 -14.31
CA ASP A 71 3.95 7.03 -13.71
C ASP A 71 4.85 6.03 -12.99
N PHE A 72 4.27 5.05 -12.29
CA PHE A 72 5.03 3.98 -11.63
C PHE A 72 5.79 3.13 -12.66
N GLY A 73 5.12 2.78 -13.76
CA GLY A 73 5.73 2.04 -14.86
C GLY A 73 6.91 2.77 -15.48
N SER A 74 6.76 4.08 -15.72
CA SER A 74 7.83 4.91 -16.27
C SER A 74 9.01 5.01 -15.31
N ALA A 75 8.75 5.18 -14.01
CA ALA A 75 9.78 5.25 -12.99
C ALA A 75 10.52 3.91 -12.82
N LEU A 76 9.82 2.78 -12.88
CA LEU A 76 10.45 1.46 -12.82
C LEU A 76 11.36 1.22 -14.04
N LYS A 77 10.92 1.63 -15.25
CA LYS A 77 11.76 1.58 -16.47
C LYS A 77 13.02 2.45 -16.34
N GLU A 78 12.88 3.64 -15.76
CA GLU A 78 14.00 4.54 -15.51
C GLU A 78 14.99 3.91 -14.52
N VAL A 79 14.52 3.35 -13.42
CA VAL A 79 15.34 2.64 -12.41
C VAL A 79 16.14 1.50 -13.07
N VAL A 80 15.50 0.65 -13.85
CA VAL A 80 16.18 -0.45 -14.55
C VAL A 80 17.23 0.07 -15.51
N THR A 81 16.90 1.08 -16.31
CA THR A 81 17.79 1.63 -17.33
C THR A 81 18.98 2.38 -16.72
N GLN A 82 18.73 3.19 -15.68
CA GLN A 82 19.76 4.04 -15.09
C GLN A 82 20.70 3.27 -14.16
N TYR A 83 20.13 2.38 -13.33
CA TYR A 83 20.90 1.71 -12.29
C TYR A 83 21.34 0.30 -12.69
N ASN A 84 20.68 -0.35 -13.65
CA ASN A 84 20.94 -1.74 -14.04
C ASN A 84 21.12 -2.64 -12.79
N PRO A 85 20.09 -2.76 -11.93
CA PRO A 85 20.19 -3.49 -10.68
C PRO A 85 20.17 -5.01 -10.90
N ASP A 86 20.68 -5.75 -9.91
CA ASP A 86 20.49 -7.20 -9.83
C ASP A 86 19.11 -7.53 -9.23
N ARG A 87 18.66 -6.64 -8.31
CA ARG A 87 17.41 -6.80 -7.56
C ARG A 87 16.74 -5.47 -7.27
N ILE A 88 15.42 -5.45 -7.34
CA ILE A 88 14.57 -4.33 -6.95
C ILE A 88 13.67 -4.81 -5.82
N ILE A 89 13.70 -4.12 -4.69
CA ILE A 89 12.76 -4.34 -3.59
C ILE A 89 11.74 -3.21 -3.62
N ILE A 90 10.46 -3.56 -3.64
CA ILE A 90 9.35 -2.60 -3.57
C ILE A 90 8.69 -2.74 -2.20
N GLU A 91 8.74 -1.68 -1.39
CA GLU A 91 7.95 -1.54 -0.16
C GLU A 91 6.74 -0.65 -0.44
N PRO A 92 5.55 -1.21 -0.74
CA PRO A 92 4.36 -0.41 -0.95
C PRO A 92 3.84 0.18 0.36
N SER A 93 2.97 1.17 0.24
CA SER A 93 2.25 1.74 1.38
C SER A 93 1.58 0.63 2.21
N GLY A 94 1.65 0.75 3.54
CA GLY A 94 1.04 -0.21 4.45
C GLY A 94 -0.48 -0.31 4.37
N VAL A 95 -1.15 0.60 3.67
CA VAL A 95 -2.59 0.59 3.42
C VAL A 95 -2.95 0.24 1.96
N GLY A 96 -1.96 -0.04 1.11
CA GLY A 96 -2.16 -0.45 -0.28
C GLY A 96 -2.60 -1.91 -0.41
N LYS A 97 -3.35 -2.22 -1.47
CA LYS A 97 -3.65 -3.60 -1.86
C LYS A 97 -2.44 -4.20 -2.57
N LEU A 98 -2.03 -5.39 -2.18
CA LEU A 98 -0.90 -6.08 -2.79
C LEU A 98 -1.18 -6.45 -4.24
N SER A 99 -2.42 -6.87 -4.55
CA SER A 99 -2.87 -7.17 -5.92
C SER A 99 -2.63 -6.01 -6.89
N ASP A 100 -2.90 -4.77 -6.48
CA ASP A 100 -2.76 -3.60 -7.34
C ASP A 100 -1.27 -3.33 -7.66
N VAL A 101 -0.40 -3.51 -6.67
CA VAL A 101 1.04 -3.36 -6.86
C VAL A 101 1.59 -4.46 -7.78
N ILE A 102 1.16 -5.71 -7.61
CA ILE A 102 1.55 -6.82 -8.49
C ILE A 102 1.14 -6.55 -9.92
N LYS A 103 -0.13 -6.16 -10.17
CA LYS A 103 -0.64 -5.80 -11.51
C LYS A 103 0.14 -4.65 -12.14
N ALA A 104 0.44 -3.61 -11.37
CA ALA A 104 1.24 -2.49 -11.85
C ALA A 104 2.66 -2.90 -12.28
N VAL A 105 3.30 -3.81 -11.53
CA VAL A 105 4.63 -4.34 -11.87
C VAL A 105 4.56 -5.27 -13.07
N GLN A 106 3.54 -6.13 -13.18
CA GLN A 106 3.34 -7.04 -14.31
C GLN A 106 3.22 -6.26 -15.63
N GLY A 107 2.40 -5.21 -15.67
CA GLY A 107 2.23 -4.37 -16.88
C GLY A 107 3.51 -3.72 -17.38
N VAL A 108 4.54 -3.61 -16.53
CA VAL A 108 5.87 -3.07 -16.90
C VAL A 108 6.88 -4.17 -17.21
N ALA A 109 6.77 -5.32 -16.54
CA ALA A 109 7.71 -6.43 -16.67
C ALA A 109 7.79 -6.98 -18.09
N GLU A 110 6.72 -6.84 -18.88
CA GLU A 110 6.69 -7.20 -20.30
C GLU A 110 7.55 -6.28 -21.18
N ASP A 111 7.69 -5.01 -20.80
CA ASP A 111 8.44 -4.00 -21.56
C ASP A 111 9.94 -3.96 -21.20
N VAL A 112 10.30 -4.46 -20.04
CA VAL A 112 11.67 -4.50 -19.51
C VAL A 112 11.96 -5.90 -18.98
N GLU A 113 13.20 -6.38 -19.14
CA GLU A 113 13.62 -7.71 -18.68
C GLU A 113 13.63 -7.80 -17.14
N LEU A 114 12.44 -7.96 -16.52
CA LEU A 114 12.23 -8.11 -15.08
C LEU A 114 11.71 -9.50 -14.75
N ASP A 115 12.13 -10.04 -13.62
CA ASP A 115 11.65 -11.30 -13.05
C ASP A 115 10.91 -11.00 -11.75
N LEU A 116 9.59 -11.25 -11.73
CA LEU A 116 8.78 -11.16 -10.52
C LEU A 116 9.14 -12.32 -9.59
N ASN A 117 10.02 -12.04 -8.63
CA ASN A 117 10.69 -13.06 -7.84
C ASN A 117 9.94 -13.42 -6.55
N SER A 118 9.41 -12.44 -5.79
CA SER A 118 8.64 -12.76 -4.58
C SER A 118 7.57 -11.72 -4.23
N PHE A 119 6.47 -12.21 -3.63
CA PHE A 119 5.37 -11.40 -3.10
C PHE A 119 5.16 -11.78 -1.63
N VAL A 120 5.50 -10.86 -0.75
CA VAL A 120 5.58 -11.12 0.68
C VAL A 120 4.63 -10.20 1.43
N THR A 121 3.94 -10.76 2.42
CA THR A 121 3.21 -9.95 3.39
C THR A 121 3.81 -10.12 4.78
N VAL A 122 4.27 -9.01 5.36
CA VAL A 122 4.67 -8.94 6.76
C VAL A 122 3.44 -8.70 7.61
N ALA A 123 3.17 -9.58 8.58
CA ALA A 123 2.01 -9.48 9.45
C ALA A 123 2.42 -9.48 10.93
N ASP A 124 1.87 -8.54 11.71
CA ASP A 124 2.09 -8.47 13.15
C ASP A 124 1.27 -9.54 13.87
N ALA A 125 1.92 -10.54 14.46
CA ALA A 125 1.27 -11.65 15.15
C ALA A 125 0.34 -11.22 16.29
N LYS A 126 0.57 -10.04 16.90
CA LYS A 126 -0.28 -9.49 17.97
C LYS A 126 -1.56 -8.84 17.46
N LYS A 127 -1.60 -8.42 16.18
CA LYS A 127 -2.62 -7.49 15.65
C LYS A 127 -3.46 -8.07 14.50
N CYS A 128 -3.17 -9.28 14.01
CA CYS A 128 -3.89 -9.92 12.90
C CYS A 128 -5.41 -9.84 13.05
N LYS A 129 -5.95 -10.29 14.19
CA LYS A 129 -7.39 -10.30 14.46
C LYS A 129 -8.02 -8.91 14.40
N MET A 130 -7.32 -7.91 14.94
CA MET A 130 -7.78 -6.53 14.94
C MET A 130 -7.82 -5.96 13.52
N TYR A 131 -6.80 -6.22 12.72
CA TYR A 131 -6.71 -5.69 11.36
C TYR A 131 -7.67 -6.36 10.40
N ILE A 132 -7.85 -7.68 10.49
CA ILE A 132 -8.88 -8.42 9.73
C ILE A 132 -10.26 -7.85 10.00
N LYS A 133 -10.59 -7.60 11.28
CA LYS A 133 -11.92 -7.10 11.67
C LYS A 133 -12.18 -5.67 11.20
N ASN A 134 -11.20 -4.78 11.30
CA ASN A 134 -11.39 -3.35 11.09
C ASN A 134 -11.03 -2.88 9.68
N PHE A 135 -10.12 -3.58 8.99
CA PHE A 135 -9.53 -3.19 7.71
C PHE A 135 -9.43 -4.37 6.74
N GLY A 136 -10.40 -5.31 6.83
CA GLY A 136 -10.38 -6.55 6.07
C GLY A 136 -10.16 -6.36 4.57
N GLU A 137 -10.76 -5.34 3.95
CA GLU A 137 -10.57 -5.10 2.52
C GLU A 137 -9.10 -4.95 2.10
N PHE A 138 -8.30 -4.21 2.87
CA PHE A 138 -6.89 -4.00 2.57
C PHE A 138 -6.01 -5.08 3.16
N TYR A 139 -6.21 -5.43 4.43
CA TYR A 139 -5.41 -6.42 5.12
C TYR A 139 -5.57 -7.81 4.52
N ASN A 140 -6.81 -8.24 4.23
CA ASN A 140 -7.07 -9.56 3.64
C ASN A 140 -6.47 -9.65 2.25
N ASN A 141 -6.60 -8.60 1.42
CA ASN A 141 -5.96 -8.56 0.10
C ASN A 141 -4.44 -8.75 0.20
N GLN A 142 -3.77 -8.08 1.15
CA GLN A 142 -2.34 -8.28 1.37
C GLN A 142 -2.01 -9.73 1.74
N VAL A 143 -2.86 -10.41 2.51
CA VAL A 143 -2.69 -11.81 2.90
C VAL A 143 -3.00 -12.75 1.75
N GLU A 144 -4.09 -12.54 1.03
CA GLU A 144 -4.59 -13.39 -0.06
C GLU A 144 -3.59 -13.48 -1.22
N TYR A 145 -2.98 -12.34 -1.60
CA TYR A 145 -2.04 -12.27 -2.71
C TYR A 145 -0.57 -12.52 -2.32
N ALA A 146 -0.30 -12.89 -1.08
CA ALA A 146 1.04 -13.22 -0.64
C ALA A 146 1.45 -14.65 -1.06
N GLY A 147 2.62 -14.79 -1.69
CA GLY A 147 3.28 -16.08 -1.86
C GLY A 147 3.89 -16.58 -0.56
N SER A 148 4.32 -15.67 0.31
CA SER A 148 4.75 -15.98 1.67
C SER A 148 4.33 -14.91 2.68
N ILE A 149 4.02 -15.35 3.91
CA ILE A 149 3.64 -14.47 5.02
C ILE A 149 4.69 -14.59 6.12
N ILE A 150 5.24 -13.45 6.53
CA ILE A 150 6.30 -13.41 7.54
C ILE A 150 5.75 -12.72 8.79
N LEU A 151 5.52 -13.52 9.84
CA LEU A 151 5.02 -12.99 11.10
C LEU A 151 6.12 -12.24 11.85
N SER A 152 5.83 -11.02 12.25
CA SER A 152 6.67 -10.23 13.15
C SER A 152 6.21 -10.37 14.60
N ARG A 153 7.09 -10.01 15.56
CA ARG A 153 6.84 -10.00 17.01
C ARG A 153 6.39 -11.35 17.58
N THR A 154 6.76 -12.43 16.93
CA THR A 154 6.36 -13.79 17.36
C THR A 154 6.99 -14.23 18.68
N GLY A 155 8.20 -13.75 19.01
CA GLY A 155 8.86 -14.04 20.27
C GLY A 155 8.16 -13.50 21.52
N ASP A 156 7.29 -12.49 21.34
CA ASP A 156 6.56 -11.84 22.42
C ASP A 156 5.10 -12.32 22.54
N VAL A 157 4.71 -13.35 21.80
CA VAL A 157 3.33 -13.83 21.73
C VAL A 157 3.25 -15.23 22.30
N ALA A 158 2.25 -15.48 23.15
CA ALA A 158 1.99 -16.82 23.64
C ALA A 158 1.60 -17.78 22.50
N GLU A 159 1.98 -19.03 22.59
CA GLU A 159 1.82 -20.03 21.51
C GLU A 159 0.38 -20.19 21.05
N ASP A 160 -0.59 -20.16 21.97
CA ASP A 160 -2.02 -20.24 21.64
C ASP A 160 -2.50 -19.03 20.80
N LYS A 161 -2.03 -17.82 21.11
CA LYS A 161 -2.32 -16.63 20.30
C LYS A 161 -1.60 -16.63 18.95
N LEU A 162 -0.37 -17.15 18.90
CA LEU A 162 0.33 -17.32 17.64
C LEU A 162 -0.43 -18.28 16.73
N ASN A 163 -0.89 -19.42 17.28
CA ASN A 163 -1.69 -20.38 16.55
C ASN A 163 -3.04 -19.80 16.10
N GLU A 164 -3.71 -18.96 16.93
CA GLU A 164 -4.93 -18.23 16.53
C GLU A 164 -4.63 -17.31 15.33
N SER A 165 -3.54 -16.57 15.36
CA SER A 165 -3.16 -15.67 14.27
C SER A 165 -2.85 -16.45 12.98
N VAL A 166 -2.15 -17.57 13.07
CA VAL A 166 -1.88 -18.46 11.92
C VAL A 166 -3.18 -19.01 11.35
N ALA A 167 -4.11 -19.45 12.19
CA ALA A 167 -5.42 -19.96 11.74
C ALA A 167 -6.22 -18.91 10.98
N LEU A 168 -6.27 -17.67 11.51
CA LEU A 168 -6.94 -16.54 10.85
C LEU A 168 -6.31 -16.22 9.49
N LEU A 169 -4.99 -16.24 9.37
CA LEU A 169 -4.31 -15.99 8.10
C LEU A 169 -4.57 -17.11 7.09
N ARG A 170 -4.67 -18.38 7.57
CA ARG A 170 -5.00 -19.52 6.73
C ARG A 170 -6.41 -19.50 6.18
N GLU A 171 -7.38 -18.85 6.86
CA GLU A 171 -8.73 -18.63 6.32
C GLU A 171 -8.71 -17.77 5.05
N HIS A 172 -7.71 -16.89 4.89
CA HIS A 172 -7.53 -16.02 3.73
C HIS A 172 -6.49 -16.52 2.73
N ASN A 173 -5.51 -17.31 3.17
CA ASN A 173 -4.48 -17.86 2.30
C ASN A 173 -4.05 -19.26 2.79
N GLU A 174 -4.62 -20.29 2.17
CA GLU A 174 -4.36 -21.70 2.52
C GLU A 174 -2.94 -22.13 2.14
N LYS A 175 -2.38 -21.54 1.11
CA LYS A 175 -1.20 -22.02 0.39
C LYS A 175 0.11 -21.32 0.79
N ALA A 176 0.11 -20.01 1.08
CA ALA A 176 1.33 -19.28 1.35
C ALA A 176 2.18 -19.93 2.45
N ALA A 177 3.50 -19.92 2.29
CA ALA A 177 4.40 -20.27 3.38
C ALA A 177 4.27 -19.25 4.53
N ILE A 178 4.09 -19.70 5.78
CA ILE A 178 4.01 -18.79 6.95
C ILE A 178 5.23 -18.99 7.83
N ILE A 179 6.06 -17.95 7.97
CA ILE A 179 7.17 -17.93 8.93
C ILE A 179 6.63 -17.48 10.29
N THR A 180 6.73 -18.36 11.29
CA THR A 180 6.29 -18.13 12.67
C THR A 180 7.46 -18.03 13.66
N THR A 181 8.66 -18.41 13.26
CA THR A 181 9.87 -18.36 14.10
C THR A 181 10.31 -16.91 14.30
N PRO A 182 10.71 -16.52 15.50
CA PRO A 182 11.28 -15.19 15.76
C PRO A 182 12.44 -14.86 14.81
N TRP A 183 12.50 -13.61 14.35
CA TRP A 183 13.48 -13.20 13.31
C TRP A 183 14.93 -13.21 13.78
N ASP A 184 15.18 -13.12 15.07
CA ASP A 184 16.50 -13.23 15.69
C ASP A 184 17.03 -14.67 15.71
N GLU A 185 16.15 -15.65 15.56
CA GLU A 185 16.50 -17.07 15.44
C GLU A 185 16.71 -17.52 13.96
N LEU A 186 16.38 -16.65 12.98
CA LEU A 186 16.48 -16.93 11.55
C LEU A 186 17.53 -16.06 10.89
N SER A 187 18.33 -16.64 10.01
CA SER A 187 19.19 -15.82 9.12
C SER A 187 18.37 -15.17 8.00
N GLY A 188 18.83 -14.01 7.50
CA GLY A 188 18.22 -13.37 6.33
C GLY A 188 18.17 -14.28 5.11
N GLU A 189 19.18 -15.17 4.92
CA GLU A 189 19.22 -16.14 3.83
C GLU A 189 18.09 -17.20 3.93
N GLN A 190 17.76 -17.64 5.15
CA GLN A 190 16.66 -18.58 5.37
C GLN A 190 15.31 -17.93 5.04
N ILE A 191 15.14 -16.66 5.45
CA ILE A 191 13.93 -15.89 5.15
C ILE A 191 13.82 -15.66 3.65
N LEU A 192 14.90 -15.20 3.00
CA LEU A 192 14.92 -14.96 1.55
C LEU A 192 14.55 -16.20 0.75
N LYS A 193 15.07 -17.37 1.16
CA LYS A 193 14.72 -18.63 0.50
C LYS A 193 13.23 -18.93 0.56
N VAL A 194 12.57 -18.73 1.72
CA VAL A 194 11.12 -18.95 1.84
C VAL A 194 10.33 -17.96 0.99
N MET A 195 10.81 -16.71 0.88
CA MET A 195 10.20 -15.72 0.01
C MET A 195 10.26 -16.14 -1.47
N GLU A 196 11.41 -16.62 -1.93
CA GLU A 196 11.60 -17.02 -3.33
C GLU A 196 10.84 -18.30 -3.69
N ASP A 197 10.74 -19.26 -2.76
CA ASP A 197 10.03 -20.53 -2.99
C ASP A 197 8.49 -20.36 -3.07
N GLY A 198 7.94 -19.26 -2.55
CA GLY A 198 6.48 -19.04 -2.47
C GLY A 198 5.80 -18.46 -3.73
N ASN A 199 6.55 -18.17 -4.77
CA ASN A 199 6.06 -17.32 -5.88
C ASN A 199 5.19 -18.05 -6.94
N ASP A 200 5.37 -19.34 -7.18
CA ASP A 200 4.70 -20.04 -8.29
C ASP A 200 3.18 -20.00 -8.18
N MET A 201 2.67 -19.88 -6.98
CA MET A 201 1.26 -19.96 -6.64
C MET A 201 0.48 -18.66 -6.87
N VAL A 202 1.15 -17.50 -6.70
CA VAL A 202 0.53 -16.20 -6.95
C VAL A 202 0.39 -15.96 -8.45
N LYS A 203 1.32 -16.48 -9.25
CA LYS A 203 1.23 -16.46 -10.72
C LYS A 203 -0.01 -17.20 -11.20
N GLU A 204 -0.29 -18.40 -10.65
CA GLU A 204 -1.50 -19.18 -10.96
C GLU A 204 -2.79 -18.43 -10.60
N LEU A 205 -2.85 -17.77 -9.42
CA LEU A 205 -4.03 -17.01 -9.00
C LEU A 205 -4.32 -15.79 -9.89
N LEU A 206 -3.27 -15.11 -10.35
CA LEU A 206 -3.43 -13.96 -11.24
C LEU A 206 -3.89 -14.38 -12.64
N GLU A 207 -3.39 -15.52 -13.14
CA GLU A 207 -3.84 -16.09 -14.41
C GLU A 207 -5.32 -16.54 -14.35
N GLU A 208 -5.79 -17.02 -13.17
CA GLU A 208 -7.20 -17.41 -12.97
C GLU A 208 -8.15 -16.19 -12.94
N GLU A 209 -7.73 -15.03 -12.42
CA GLU A 209 -8.54 -13.79 -12.41
C GLU A 209 -8.72 -13.18 -13.81
N GLU A 210 -7.79 -13.43 -14.75
CA GLU A 210 -7.88 -12.94 -16.12
C GLU A 210 -8.86 -13.76 -16.98
N ILE A 211 -9.26 -14.94 -16.52
CA ILE A 211 -10.17 -15.84 -17.28
C ILE A 211 -11.61 -15.64 -16.81
N CYS A 212 -12.47 -15.13 -17.68
CA CYS A 212 -13.90 -15.05 -17.40
C CYS A 212 -14.49 -16.46 -17.12
N PRO A 213 -15.09 -16.74 -15.96
CA PRO A 213 -15.61 -18.06 -15.61
C PRO A 213 -16.82 -18.49 -16.48
N VAL A 214 -17.40 -17.55 -17.24
CA VAL A 214 -18.58 -17.82 -18.10
C VAL A 214 -18.21 -18.12 -19.54
N CYS A 215 -17.23 -17.43 -20.11
CA CYS A 215 -16.86 -17.59 -21.52
C CYS A 215 -15.44 -18.14 -21.73
N GLY A 216 -14.60 -18.24 -20.69
CA GLY A 216 -13.22 -18.72 -20.78
C GLY A 216 -12.29 -17.78 -21.57
N GLY A 217 -12.66 -16.51 -21.76
CA GLY A 217 -11.87 -15.54 -22.50
C GLY A 217 -11.26 -14.46 -21.60
N HIS A 218 -10.11 -13.93 -21.99
CA HIS A 218 -9.53 -12.74 -21.36
C HIS A 218 -10.36 -11.51 -21.76
N HIS A 219 -10.84 -10.75 -20.77
CA HIS A 219 -11.47 -9.46 -20.98
C HIS A 219 -10.47 -8.38 -20.56
N ASP A 220 -9.73 -7.87 -21.54
CA ASP A 220 -8.94 -6.66 -21.37
C ASP A 220 -9.90 -5.49 -21.13
N HIS A 221 -9.98 -5.02 -19.91
CA HIS A 221 -10.65 -3.77 -19.57
C HIS A 221 -9.74 -2.58 -19.89
N GLU A 222 -9.36 -2.42 -21.14
CA GLU A 222 -8.84 -1.14 -21.62
C GLU A 222 -10.00 -0.14 -21.68
N HIS A 223 -10.13 0.67 -20.67
CA HIS A 223 -10.96 1.87 -20.74
C HIS A 223 -10.23 2.92 -21.59
N HIS A 224 -10.27 2.74 -22.93
CA HIS A 224 -9.97 3.82 -23.84
C HIS A 224 -11.10 4.84 -23.79
N HIS A 225 -10.90 5.91 -23.04
CA HIS A 225 -11.65 7.15 -23.20
C HIS A 225 -11.03 7.95 -24.36
N ASP A 226 -11.13 7.44 -25.57
CA ASP A 226 -10.93 8.25 -26.76
C ASP A 226 -12.22 8.99 -27.05
N HIS A 227 -12.28 10.23 -26.61
CA HIS A 227 -13.27 11.20 -27.05
C HIS A 227 -12.84 11.79 -28.40
N ASP A 228 -12.88 11.01 -29.46
CA ASP A 228 -12.87 11.56 -30.80
C ASP A 228 -14.30 11.94 -31.17
N HIS A 229 -14.60 13.21 -31.04
CA HIS A 229 -15.80 13.81 -31.61
C HIS A 229 -15.60 13.99 -33.13
N GLU A 230 -15.84 12.95 -33.90
CA GLU A 230 -16.09 13.13 -35.33
C GLU A 230 -17.50 13.72 -35.51
N HIS A 231 -17.55 14.96 -35.95
CA HIS A 231 -18.75 15.60 -36.42
C HIS A 231 -19.16 14.97 -37.73
N HIS A 232 -20.10 14.02 -37.72
CA HIS A 232 -20.80 13.60 -38.94
C HIS A 232 -21.80 14.70 -39.34
N HIS A 233 -21.49 15.40 -40.44
CA HIS A 233 -22.46 16.19 -41.17
C HIS A 233 -23.44 15.24 -41.82
N HIS A 234 -24.67 15.20 -41.37
CA HIS A 234 -25.77 14.63 -42.09
C HIS A 234 -26.43 15.70 -42.93
N ASP A 235 -26.21 15.67 -44.24
CA ASP A 235 -27.02 16.38 -45.22
C ASP A 235 -28.41 15.74 -45.20
N HIS A 236 -29.42 16.44 -44.72
CA HIS A 236 -30.81 16.12 -44.89
C HIS A 236 -31.46 17.19 -45.76
N ASP A 237 -31.46 16.95 -47.07
CA ASP A 237 -32.44 17.51 -47.99
C ASP A 237 -33.68 16.62 -47.98
N GLU A 238 -34.68 16.95 -47.17
CA GLU A 238 -36.08 16.66 -47.44
C GLU A 238 -36.96 17.59 -46.57
N GLU A 239 -37.78 18.36 -47.30
CA GLU A 239 -38.73 19.34 -46.75
C GLU A 239 -39.81 18.66 -45.92
N CYS A 240 -39.94 18.97 -44.62
CA CYS A 240 -41.09 18.64 -43.82
C CYS A 240 -41.87 19.91 -43.45
N SER A 241 -43.04 20.07 -44.07
CA SER A 241 -43.98 21.16 -43.86
C SER A 241 -44.89 20.85 -42.64
N CYS A 242 -44.47 21.21 -41.45
CA CYS A 242 -45.39 21.40 -40.33
C CYS A 242 -44.81 22.44 -39.34
N GLY A 243 -45.50 23.58 -39.26
CA GLY A 243 -45.13 24.67 -38.37
C GLY A 243 -45.47 24.35 -36.92
N CYS A 244 -44.46 24.21 -36.12
CA CYS A 244 -44.55 24.39 -34.66
C CYS A 244 -43.22 24.93 -34.18
N GLY A 245 -43.26 26.17 -33.69
CA GLY A 245 -42.13 26.80 -33.03
C GLY A 245 -41.89 26.15 -31.68
N HIS A 246 -40.65 25.83 -31.41
CA HIS A 246 -40.20 25.48 -30.09
C HIS A 246 -38.98 26.30 -29.75
N ASP A 247 -39.13 27.13 -28.72
CA ASP A 247 -38.03 27.75 -28.00
C ASP A 247 -37.23 26.66 -27.28
N HIS A 248 -35.89 26.65 -27.46
CA HIS A 248 -35.00 25.72 -26.77
C HIS A 248 -34.34 26.43 -25.61
N ASP A 249 -34.85 26.15 -24.41
CA ASP A 249 -34.10 26.31 -23.17
C ASP A 249 -33.36 25.00 -22.92
N HIS A 250 -32.02 25.07 -22.81
CA HIS A 250 -31.14 23.93 -22.52
C HIS A 250 -30.92 23.80 -21.03
N ASP A 251 -31.71 23.00 -20.36
CA ASP A 251 -31.34 22.41 -19.05
C ASP A 251 -30.85 20.98 -19.30
N HIS A 252 -29.58 20.71 -19.00
CA HIS A 252 -28.97 19.38 -19.08
C HIS A 252 -29.12 18.64 -17.77
N ASP A 253 -30.25 17.95 -17.56
CA ASP A 253 -30.35 16.88 -16.59
C ASP A 253 -30.09 15.55 -17.30
N HIS A 254 -28.93 14.94 -17.01
CA HIS A 254 -28.59 13.59 -17.49
C HIS A 254 -29.20 12.55 -16.55
N HIS A 255 -30.43 12.12 -16.82
CA HIS A 255 -30.94 10.85 -16.33
C HIS A 255 -30.56 9.76 -17.35
N HIS A 256 -29.69 8.85 -16.96
CA HIS A 256 -29.45 7.61 -17.70
C HIS A 256 -30.40 6.53 -17.17
N ASP A 257 -31.55 6.39 -17.81
CA ASP A 257 -32.35 5.17 -17.71
C ASP A 257 -31.79 4.16 -18.71
N HIS A 258 -31.09 3.14 -18.22
CA HIS A 258 -30.70 1.96 -18.98
C HIS A 258 -31.66 0.81 -18.69
N ASP A 259 -32.80 0.80 -19.36
CA ASP A 259 -33.63 -0.38 -19.55
C ASP A 259 -33.47 -0.89 -20.97
N GLU A 260 -32.36 -1.58 -21.27
CA GLU A 260 -32.29 -2.50 -22.39
C GLU A 260 -31.79 -3.86 -21.89
N GLU A 261 -32.71 -4.82 -21.86
CA GLU A 261 -32.45 -6.20 -21.50
C GLU A 261 -31.47 -6.82 -22.52
N CYS A 262 -30.31 -7.23 -22.08
CA CYS A 262 -29.36 -7.98 -22.87
C CYS A 262 -29.95 -9.37 -23.14
N SER A 263 -30.17 -9.71 -24.44
CA SER A 263 -30.76 -10.96 -24.88
C SER A 263 -29.85 -12.19 -24.72
N CYS A 264 -28.71 -12.09 -24.08
CA CYS A 264 -27.77 -13.20 -23.88
C CYS A 264 -28.06 -14.08 -22.65
N GLY A 265 -29.11 -13.78 -21.86
CA GLY A 265 -29.57 -14.65 -20.73
C GLY A 265 -28.60 -14.79 -19.56
N CYS A 266 -27.52 -14.04 -19.52
CA CYS A 266 -26.63 -13.97 -18.37
C CYS A 266 -27.23 -12.94 -17.39
N GLY A 267 -27.97 -13.40 -16.39
CA GLY A 267 -28.34 -12.58 -15.24
C GLY A 267 -27.08 -12.21 -14.47
N HIS A 268 -26.55 -11.02 -14.72
CA HIS A 268 -25.50 -10.47 -13.91
C HIS A 268 -26.14 -9.91 -12.65
N ASP A 269 -26.09 -10.65 -11.55
CA ASP A 269 -26.12 -10.05 -10.25
C ASP A 269 -24.84 -9.21 -10.13
N HIS A 270 -24.95 -7.93 -10.50
CA HIS A 270 -23.92 -6.97 -10.21
C HIS A 270 -23.96 -6.66 -8.71
N ASP A 271 -23.35 -7.51 -7.91
CA ASP A 271 -22.84 -7.07 -6.65
C ASP A 271 -21.78 -6.01 -6.97
N HIS A 272 -22.20 -4.75 -6.93
CA HIS A 272 -21.31 -3.61 -6.98
C HIS A 272 -20.46 -3.66 -5.70
N HIS A 273 -19.38 -4.44 -5.74
CA HIS A 273 -18.30 -4.27 -4.79
C HIS A 273 -17.74 -2.87 -5.03
N HIS A 274 -18.17 -1.92 -4.21
CA HIS A 274 -17.54 -0.62 -4.12
C HIS A 274 -16.12 -0.85 -3.63
N HIS A 275 -15.16 -0.88 -4.56
CA HIS A 275 -13.75 -0.87 -4.22
C HIS A 275 -13.42 0.50 -3.63
N HIS A 276 -13.31 0.56 -2.31
CA HIS A 276 -12.83 1.77 -1.65
C HIS A 276 -11.36 1.98 -1.99
N HIS A 277 -11.01 3.18 -2.41
CA HIS A 277 -9.63 3.59 -2.49
C HIS A 277 -9.07 3.78 -1.06
N ALA A 278 -7.77 3.52 -0.88
CA ALA A 278 -7.14 3.64 0.44
C ALA A 278 -7.36 5.04 1.05
N ASP A 279 -7.33 6.08 0.21
CA ASP A 279 -7.54 7.49 0.60
C ASP A 279 -8.97 7.80 1.11
N GLU A 280 -9.96 6.95 0.79
CA GLU A 280 -11.32 7.08 1.32
C GLU A 280 -11.45 6.55 2.76
N VAL A 281 -10.61 5.60 3.13
CA VAL A 281 -10.66 4.91 4.43
C VAL A 281 -9.60 5.47 5.38
N PHE A 282 -8.42 5.77 4.85
CA PHE A 282 -7.27 6.24 5.62
C PHE A 282 -6.97 7.68 5.30
N THR A 283 -6.63 8.44 6.34
CA THR A 283 -6.19 9.82 6.24
C THR A 283 -4.84 9.98 6.92
N SER A 284 -4.07 10.95 6.48
CA SER A 284 -2.84 11.37 7.16
C SER A 284 -2.98 12.82 7.63
N TRP A 285 -2.52 13.07 8.85
CA TRP A 285 -2.35 14.41 9.42
C TRP A 285 -0.87 14.65 9.62
N GLY A 286 -0.33 15.65 8.93
CA GLY A 286 1.08 16.01 8.96
C GLY A 286 1.28 17.45 9.39
N LYS A 287 2.27 17.71 10.26
CA LYS A 287 2.62 19.06 10.71
C LYS A 287 4.11 19.24 10.85
N GLU A 288 4.56 20.41 10.44
CA GLU A 288 5.89 20.93 10.76
C GLU A 288 5.81 21.87 11.96
N THR A 289 6.81 21.82 12.84
CA THR A 289 6.76 22.62 14.07
C THR A 289 8.14 23.04 14.57
N PRO A 290 8.32 24.31 14.95
CA PRO A 290 9.49 24.77 15.68
C PRO A 290 9.40 24.52 17.20
N LYS A 291 8.28 23.96 17.71
CA LYS A 291 8.08 23.66 19.13
C LYS A 291 9.15 22.68 19.61
N LYS A 292 9.70 22.98 20.78
CA LYS A 292 10.61 22.07 21.49
C LYS A 292 9.83 21.35 22.56
N TYR A 293 10.04 20.04 22.63
CA TYR A 293 9.30 19.16 23.51
C TYR A 293 10.13 18.79 24.73
N ASN A 294 9.48 18.76 25.89
CA ASN A 294 10.00 18.03 27.03
C ASN A 294 9.83 16.53 26.80
N LYS A 295 10.82 15.72 27.14
CA LYS A 295 10.76 14.25 26.93
C LYS A 295 9.61 13.60 27.69
N GLU A 296 9.26 14.08 28.88
CA GLU A 296 8.13 13.57 29.69
C GLU A 296 6.78 14.00 29.09
N GLU A 297 6.70 15.22 28.54
CA GLU A 297 5.53 15.69 27.79
C GLU A 297 5.30 14.84 26.55
N LEU A 298 6.33 14.62 25.75
CA LEU A 298 6.26 13.78 24.55
C LEU A 298 5.84 12.35 24.88
N ASP A 299 6.40 11.75 25.91
CA ASP A 299 6.01 10.43 26.39
C ASP A 299 4.52 10.37 26.75
N THR A 300 4.03 11.41 27.46
CA THR A 300 2.60 11.53 27.82
C THR A 300 1.70 11.65 26.58
N ILE A 301 2.10 12.43 25.58
CA ILE A 301 1.38 12.58 24.30
C ILE A 301 1.29 11.23 23.61
N LEU A 302 2.41 10.56 23.43
CA LEU A 302 2.47 9.27 22.72
C LEU A 302 1.70 8.17 23.47
N GLN A 303 1.74 8.18 24.80
CA GLN A 303 0.97 7.25 25.61
C GLN A 303 -0.56 7.44 25.40
N LYS A 304 -1.04 8.70 25.34
CA LYS A 304 -2.45 8.98 25.03
C LYS A 304 -2.78 8.54 23.61
N LEU A 305 -1.98 8.96 22.64
CA LEU A 305 -2.21 8.66 21.23
C LEU A 305 -2.23 7.14 20.95
N SER A 306 -1.45 6.35 21.70
CA SER A 306 -1.39 4.89 21.52
C SER A 306 -2.57 4.12 22.10
N LYS A 307 -3.37 4.72 23.01
CA LYS A 307 -4.40 4.02 23.79
C LYS A 307 -5.80 4.63 23.71
N ASP A 308 -5.91 5.90 23.32
CA ASP A 308 -7.16 6.66 23.40
C ASP A 308 -7.76 6.86 22.00
N ASP A 309 -8.97 6.35 21.81
CA ASP A 309 -9.72 6.46 20.55
C ASP A 309 -10.32 7.87 20.32
N SER A 310 -10.11 8.82 21.25
CA SER A 310 -10.62 10.20 21.12
C SER A 310 -10.04 10.94 19.91
N TYR A 311 -8.88 10.53 19.42
CA TYR A 311 -8.19 11.12 18.26
C TYR A 311 -8.55 10.48 16.92
N GLY A 312 -9.49 9.52 16.91
CA GLY A 312 -9.77 8.63 15.78
C GLY A 312 -9.02 7.31 15.93
N MET A 313 -9.13 6.43 14.93
CA MET A 313 -8.40 5.16 14.96
C MET A 313 -6.99 5.38 14.43
N ILE A 314 -6.04 5.59 15.33
CA ILE A 314 -4.63 5.78 14.98
C ILE A 314 -4.04 4.43 14.57
N LEU A 315 -3.38 4.38 13.43
CA LEU A 315 -2.69 3.19 12.92
C LEU A 315 -1.19 3.32 13.01
N ARG A 316 -0.68 4.50 12.76
CA ARG A 316 0.75 4.83 12.87
C ARG A 316 0.93 6.30 13.16
N SER A 317 1.93 6.63 13.95
CA SER A 317 2.44 7.99 14.04
C SER A 317 3.96 7.97 14.08
N LYS A 318 4.56 8.90 13.38
CA LYS A 318 6.01 9.11 13.36
C LYS A 318 6.32 10.58 13.58
N GLY A 319 7.49 10.88 14.12
CA GLY A 319 7.97 12.24 14.20
C GLY A 319 9.46 12.35 14.47
N ILE A 320 9.98 13.48 14.06
CA ILE A 320 11.34 13.95 14.35
C ILE A 320 11.17 15.28 15.05
N LEU A 321 11.55 15.38 16.30
CA LEU A 321 11.26 16.55 17.13
C LEU A 321 12.52 17.03 17.88
N GLN A 322 12.64 18.36 18.02
CA GLN A 322 13.66 18.93 18.87
C GLN A 322 13.19 18.95 20.33
N THR A 323 14.08 18.58 21.24
CA THR A 323 13.83 18.65 22.67
C THR A 323 14.34 19.96 23.26
N GLU A 324 13.87 20.33 24.47
CA GLU A 324 14.25 21.54 25.17
C GLU A 324 15.76 21.65 25.47
N ASP A 325 16.44 20.48 25.65
CA ASP A 325 17.89 20.39 25.84
C ASP A 325 18.69 20.58 24.53
N GLY A 326 17.99 20.77 23.39
CA GLY A 326 18.59 20.96 22.08
C GLY A 326 18.94 19.68 21.33
N SER A 327 18.71 18.51 21.93
CA SER A 327 18.84 17.23 21.23
C SER A 327 17.66 17.00 20.28
N TRP A 328 17.79 16.01 19.41
CA TRP A 328 16.72 15.58 18.50
C TRP A 328 16.31 14.16 18.85
N VAL A 329 15.01 13.92 18.81
CA VAL A 329 14.43 12.60 19.04
C VAL A 329 13.56 12.22 17.85
N GLN A 330 13.50 10.92 17.62
CA GLN A 330 12.58 10.31 16.67
C GLN A 330 11.64 9.42 17.46
N PHE A 331 10.37 9.42 17.07
CA PHE A 331 9.42 8.46 17.61
C PHE A 331 8.70 7.70 16.51
N ASP A 332 8.34 6.48 16.80
CA ASP A 332 7.47 5.63 16.00
C ASP A 332 6.41 5.04 16.92
N LEU A 333 5.14 5.12 16.50
CA LEU A 333 3.98 4.68 17.27
C LEU A 333 3.07 3.83 16.39
N VAL A 334 2.61 2.73 16.95
CA VAL A 334 1.53 1.89 16.44
C VAL A 334 0.54 1.62 17.58
N PRO A 335 -0.72 1.19 17.33
CA PRO A 335 -1.68 0.95 18.40
C PRO A 335 -1.11 0.13 19.56
N GLY A 336 -1.11 0.73 20.76
CA GLY A 336 -0.65 0.11 22.00
C GLY A 336 0.85 0.11 22.24
N GLU A 337 1.69 0.54 21.29
CA GLU A 337 3.15 0.53 21.38
C GLU A 337 3.74 1.80 20.79
N TYR A 338 4.78 2.36 21.42
CA TYR A 338 5.59 3.43 20.86
C TYR A 338 7.03 3.35 21.34
N GLU A 339 7.92 3.93 20.58
CA GLU A 339 9.35 4.05 20.91
C GLU A 339 9.81 5.49 20.68
N ILE A 340 10.66 5.99 21.56
CA ILE A 340 11.38 7.26 21.41
C ILE A 340 12.87 6.93 21.42
N ARG A 341 13.59 7.36 20.40
CA ARG A 341 15.03 7.14 20.24
C ARG A 341 15.74 8.45 19.93
N GLU A 342 17.04 8.50 20.17
CA GLU A 342 17.86 9.62 19.71
C GLU A 342 17.89 9.67 18.18
N GLY A 343 17.76 10.87 17.62
CA GLY A 343 17.73 11.12 16.19
C GLY A 343 18.73 12.17 15.75
N SER A 344 19.00 12.19 14.45
CA SER A 344 19.79 13.26 13.83
C SER A 344 18.99 14.56 13.79
N ALA A 345 19.68 15.70 13.79
CA ALA A 345 19.06 17.01 13.61
C ALA A 345 18.40 17.12 12.22
N ASP A 346 17.22 17.71 12.19
CA ASP A 346 16.49 18.04 10.98
C ASP A 346 16.30 19.57 10.87
N TYR A 347 15.85 20.04 9.72
CA TYR A 347 15.63 21.47 9.49
C TYR A 347 14.48 22.05 10.34
N THR A 348 13.48 21.21 10.71
CA THR A 348 12.37 21.56 11.61
C THR A 348 11.82 20.29 12.26
N GLY A 349 11.04 20.44 13.33
CA GLY A 349 10.28 19.32 13.89
C GLY A 349 9.16 18.90 12.94
N ARG A 350 8.93 17.61 12.79
CA ARG A 350 7.89 17.03 11.92
C ARG A 350 7.13 15.94 12.65
N ILE A 351 5.82 15.91 12.44
CA ILE A 351 4.91 14.91 12.99
C ILE A 351 4.02 14.42 11.86
N CYS A 352 3.82 13.12 11.78
CA CYS A 352 2.85 12.49 10.88
C CYS A 352 2.01 11.49 11.67
N VAL A 353 0.69 11.57 11.50
CA VAL A 353 -0.28 10.62 12.06
C VAL A 353 -1.10 10.03 10.93
N ILE A 354 -1.16 8.71 10.85
CA ILE A 354 -1.93 7.97 9.85
C ILE A 354 -3.01 7.16 10.58
N GLY A 355 -4.24 7.25 10.09
CA GLY A 355 -5.34 6.53 10.69
C GLY A 355 -6.64 6.63 9.93
N SER A 356 -7.71 6.14 10.53
CA SER A 356 -9.07 6.25 9.99
C SER A 356 -9.90 7.15 10.89
N LYS A 357 -10.69 8.05 10.25
CA LYS A 357 -11.55 9.01 10.96
C LYS A 357 -10.77 9.87 11.95
N LEU A 358 -9.59 10.34 11.54
CA LEU A 358 -8.76 11.22 12.35
C LEU A 358 -9.52 12.48 12.74
N LYS A 359 -9.32 12.94 13.98
CA LYS A 359 -9.84 14.19 14.51
C LYS A 359 -8.70 15.18 14.60
N GLU A 360 -8.55 15.95 13.53
CA GLU A 360 -7.41 16.83 13.32
C GLU A 360 -7.31 17.92 14.39
N ASP A 361 -8.46 18.49 14.82
CA ASP A 361 -8.48 19.53 15.86
C ASP A 361 -7.97 18.97 17.21
N GLU A 362 -8.38 17.76 17.60
CA GLU A 362 -7.90 17.10 18.82
C GLU A 362 -6.43 16.67 18.71
N LEU A 363 -5.94 16.32 17.51
CA LEU A 363 -4.52 16.07 17.30
C LEU A 363 -3.70 17.36 17.41
N GLU A 364 -4.20 18.46 16.83
CA GLU A 364 -3.59 19.79 16.98
C GLU A 364 -3.48 20.16 18.47
N ASP A 365 -4.57 20.08 19.23
CA ASP A 365 -4.60 20.39 20.67
C ASP A 365 -3.71 19.44 21.51
N LEU A 366 -3.49 18.20 21.06
CA LEU A 366 -2.64 17.24 21.76
C LEU A 366 -1.15 17.58 21.61
N PHE A 367 -0.74 17.99 20.43
CA PHE A 367 0.68 18.23 20.11
C PHE A 367 1.09 19.70 20.36
N PHE A 368 0.17 20.65 20.28
CA PHE A 368 0.47 22.08 20.34
C PHE A 368 -0.19 22.80 21.51
#